data_c416ad5c08a7930edce4cca7ba6b8c3e
#
_entry.id   c416ad5c08a7930edce4cca7ba6b8c3e
#
_cell.length_a   1.000
_cell.length_b   1.000
_cell.length_c   1.000
_cell.angle_alpha   90.00
_cell.angle_beta   90.00
_cell.angle_gamma   90.00
#
_symmetry.space_group_name_H-M   'P 1'
#
loop_
_entity.id
_entity.type
_entity.pdbx_description
1 polymer ?
#
loop_
_entity_poly.entity_id
_entity_poly.type
_entity_poly.pdbx_seq_one_letter_code
_entity_poly.pdbx_strand_id
1 'polypeptide(L)'
;VMWSEHCSYKSSKTHLRYFGETTTDEMKSKMLAGIGENAGVIDIGDGHAVTFKVESHNHPSYVEPYQGAATGVGGIVRDIMAMGARPVAVMDQLRFGPADLPDTQRVLPGVVAGVGGYGNSLGLPNIGGETVFDATYAGNPLVNALCVGTLKTEDLKLAFALSLIHISEPTRPER
;
A
#
# COMPACT_ATOMS: atom_id res chain seq x y z
N VAL A 1 2.32 -13.11 11.65
CA VAL A 1 1.98 -12.57 10.34
C VAL A 1 0.71 -13.18 9.79
N MET A 2 0.61 -14.51 9.65
CA MET A 2 -0.66 -15.18 9.31
C MET A 2 -1.78 -14.81 10.28
N TRP A 3 -1.44 -14.62 11.52
CA TRP A 3 -2.35 -14.13 12.55
C TRP A 3 -2.91 -12.74 12.24
N SER A 4 -2.09 -11.81 11.77
CA SER A 4 -2.54 -10.46 11.44
C SER A 4 -3.48 -10.41 10.23
N GLU A 5 -3.32 -11.33 9.27
CA GLU A 5 -4.21 -11.46 8.11
C GLU A 5 -5.58 -12.05 8.45
N HIS A 6 -5.58 -13.05 9.34
CA HIS A 6 -6.77 -13.81 9.68
C HIS A 6 -7.38 -13.46 11.04
N CYS A 7 -6.65 -12.69 11.85
CA CYS A 7 -7.20 -12.17 13.09
C CYS A 7 -8.24 -11.09 12.84
N SER A 8 -9.29 -11.14 13.63
CA SER A 8 -10.22 -10.03 13.70
C SER A 8 -9.45 -8.72 14.00
N TYR A 9 -9.72 -7.67 13.26
CA TYR A 9 -9.20 -6.33 13.52
C TYR A 9 -9.37 -5.91 15.00
N LYS A 10 -10.41 -6.43 15.68
CA LYS A 10 -10.64 -6.22 17.10
C LYS A 10 -9.49 -6.72 17.97
N SER A 11 -8.82 -7.82 17.64
CA SER A 11 -7.73 -8.37 18.45
C SER A 11 -6.42 -7.59 18.30
N SER A 12 -6.15 -7.02 17.13
CA SER A 12 -4.95 -6.22 16.86
C SER A 12 -5.10 -4.74 17.26
N LYS A 13 -6.33 -4.24 17.34
CA LYS A 13 -6.64 -2.83 17.66
C LYS A 13 -5.99 -2.35 18.97
N THR A 14 -5.92 -3.21 19.97
CA THR A 14 -5.30 -2.88 21.26
C THR A 14 -3.81 -2.56 21.11
N HIS A 15 -3.12 -3.25 20.20
CA HIS A 15 -1.71 -3.02 19.94
C HIS A 15 -1.47 -1.77 19.09
N LEU A 16 -2.38 -1.47 18.17
CA LEU A 16 -2.27 -0.29 17.29
C LEU A 16 -2.32 1.03 18.07
N ARG A 17 -2.99 1.07 19.21
CA ARG A 17 -3.02 2.29 20.07
C ARG A 17 -1.64 2.72 20.54
N TYR A 18 -0.69 1.78 20.71
CA TYR A 18 0.67 2.11 21.13
C TYR A 18 1.40 3.02 20.13
N PHE A 19 1.04 2.99 18.87
CA PHE A 19 1.58 3.94 17.89
C PHE A 19 1.16 5.38 18.24
N GLY A 20 -0.08 5.58 18.69
CA GLY A 20 -0.53 6.89 19.16
C GLY A 20 0.18 7.33 20.44
N GLU A 21 0.41 6.40 21.37
CA GLU A 21 1.08 6.68 22.65
C GLU A 21 2.58 6.99 22.48
N THR A 22 3.23 6.41 21.46
CA THR A 22 4.66 6.62 21.18
C THR A 22 4.91 7.77 20.21
N THR A 23 3.87 8.34 19.59
CA THR A 23 4.00 9.46 18.66
C THR A 23 4.30 10.75 19.43
N THR A 24 5.48 11.31 19.22
CA THR A 24 5.91 12.56 19.85
C THR A 24 5.28 13.79 19.19
N ASP A 25 5.31 14.93 19.87
CA ASP A 25 4.81 16.18 19.29
C ASP A 25 5.67 16.64 18.08
N GLU A 26 6.97 16.36 18.08
CA GLU A 26 7.83 16.58 16.93
C GLU A 26 7.39 15.74 15.73
N MET A 27 7.08 14.45 15.93
CA MET A 27 6.54 13.58 14.86
C MET A 27 5.22 14.12 14.33
N LYS A 28 4.31 14.54 15.23
CA LYS A 28 3.01 15.12 14.84
C LYS A 28 3.16 16.39 14.02
N SER A 29 4.13 17.23 14.35
CA SER A 29 4.35 18.51 13.63
C SER A 29 4.77 18.32 12.17
N LYS A 30 5.37 17.17 11.84
CA LYS A 30 5.77 16.82 10.47
C LYS A 30 4.70 15.99 9.72
N MET A 31 3.72 15.47 10.43
CA MET A 31 2.66 14.63 9.86
C MET A 31 1.55 15.52 9.27
N LEU A 32 1.42 15.55 7.95
CA LEU A 32 0.39 16.30 7.24
C LEU A 32 -0.90 15.48 7.05
N ALA A 33 -0.78 14.16 6.97
CA ALA A 33 -1.89 13.23 6.94
C ALA A 33 -1.50 11.92 7.64
N GLY A 34 -2.43 11.36 8.38
CA GLY A 34 -2.19 10.17 9.21
C GLY A 34 -3.39 9.23 9.26
N ILE A 35 -3.73 8.79 10.45
CA ILE A 35 -4.79 7.80 10.68
C ILE A 35 -6.14 8.32 10.16
N GLY A 36 -6.78 7.53 9.28
CA GLY A 36 -8.07 7.86 8.67
C GLY A 36 -7.98 8.35 7.23
N GLU A 37 -6.77 8.67 6.75
CA GLU A 37 -6.52 9.04 5.37
C GLU A 37 -6.08 7.85 4.51
N ASN A 38 -6.10 8.02 3.18
CA ASN A 38 -5.73 6.96 2.24
C ASN A 38 -4.27 6.53 2.34
N ALA A 39 -3.38 7.47 2.67
CA ALA A 39 -1.95 7.25 2.84
C ALA A 39 -1.37 8.18 3.90
N GLY A 40 -0.21 7.83 4.45
CA GLY A 40 0.56 8.71 5.32
C GLY A 40 1.27 9.79 4.51
N VAL A 41 1.33 11.01 5.04
CA VAL A 41 2.03 12.15 4.40
C VAL A 41 2.89 12.86 5.43
N ILE A 42 4.15 13.05 5.09
CA ILE A 42 5.16 13.69 5.94
C ILE A 42 5.74 14.91 5.22
N ASP A 43 5.80 16.03 5.90
CA ASP A 43 6.51 17.22 5.45
C ASP A 43 8.03 16.95 5.45
N ILE A 44 8.68 17.22 4.33
CA ILE A 44 10.14 17.09 4.17
C ILE A 44 10.84 18.44 4.02
N GLY A 45 10.11 19.54 4.18
CA GLY A 45 10.62 20.90 4.04
C GLY A 45 10.49 21.47 2.64
N ASP A 46 10.79 22.75 2.52
CA ASP A 46 10.79 23.50 1.26
C ASP A 46 9.47 23.41 0.46
N GLY A 47 8.33 23.26 1.16
CA GLY A 47 7.02 23.16 0.54
C GLY A 47 6.76 21.80 -0.14
N HIS A 48 7.53 20.77 0.19
CA HIS A 48 7.38 19.43 -0.36
C HIS A 48 7.03 18.41 0.73
N ALA A 49 6.31 17.37 0.31
CA ALA A 49 5.93 16.26 1.16
C ALA A 49 6.16 14.92 0.46
N VAL A 50 6.37 13.88 1.26
CA VAL A 50 6.42 12.49 0.84
C VAL A 50 5.19 11.79 1.37
N THR A 51 4.53 11.02 0.52
CA THR A 51 3.44 10.13 0.88
C THR A 51 3.82 8.69 0.62
N PHE A 52 3.31 7.77 1.46
CA PHE A 52 3.57 6.36 1.31
C PHE A 52 2.39 5.52 1.84
N LYS A 53 2.21 4.40 1.21
CA LYS A 53 1.22 3.39 1.58
C LYS A 53 1.85 2.01 1.45
N VAL A 54 1.62 1.17 2.44
CA VAL A 54 1.89 -0.27 2.38
C VAL A 54 0.61 -1.04 2.60
N GLU A 55 0.39 -2.07 1.81
CA GLU A 55 -0.79 -2.93 1.93
C GLU A 55 -0.43 -4.38 1.64
N SER A 56 -1.09 -5.30 2.35
CA SER A 56 -1.01 -6.73 2.12
C SER A 56 -2.09 -7.17 1.13
N HIS A 57 -1.70 -7.94 0.13
CA HIS A 57 -2.62 -8.52 -0.85
C HIS A 57 -2.40 -10.03 -0.99
N ASN A 58 -2.55 -10.75 0.13
CA ASN A 58 -2.06 -12.12 0.29
C ASN A 58 -2.98 -13.16 -0.35
N HIS A 59 -4.23 -13.24 0.11
CA HIS A 59 -5.17 -14.25 -0.36
C HIS A 59 -5.49 -14.15 -1.86
N PRO A 60 -5.77 -12.96 -2.41
CA PRO A 60 -5.95 -12.82 -3.85
C PRO A 60 -4.73 -13.27 -4.66
N SER A 61 -3.52 -12.96 -4.17
CA SER A 61 -2.26 -13.39 -4.81
C SER A 61 -2.02 -14.90 -4.69
N TYR A 62 -2.55 -15.55 -3.68
CA TYR A 62 -2.49 -17.01 -3.57
C TYR A 62 -3.41 -17.70 -4.57
N VAL A 63 -4.61 -17.17 -4.76
CA VAL A 63 -5.63 -17.74 -5.66
C VAL A 63 -5.29 -17.47 -7.13
N GLU A 64 -5.06 -16.20 -7.48
CA GLU A 64 -4.71 -15.71 -8.82
C GLU A 64 -3.42 -14.87 -8.74
N PRO A 65 -2.25 -15.52 -8.76
CA PRO A 65 -0.98 -14.89 -8.40
C PRO A 65 -0.67 -13.60 -9.18
N TYR A 66 -0.81 -13.62 -10.49
CA TYR A 66 -0.54 -12.44 -11.32
C TYR A 66 -1.55 -11.32 -11.04
N GLN A 67 -2.83 -11.61 -11.14
CA GLN A 67 -3.88 -10.61 -10.97
C GLN A 67 -3.97 -10.08 -9.54
N GLY A 68 -3.79 -10.98 -8.56
CA GLY A 68 -3.79 -10.63 -7.16
C GLY A 68 -2.67 -9.66 -6.81
N ALA A 69 -1.44 -9.96 -7.21
CA ALA A 69 -0.28 -9.10 -6.95
C ALA A 69 -0.36 -7.78 -7.72
N ALA A 70 -0.78 -7.82 -8.98
CA ALA A 70 -0.99 -6.62 -9.79
C ALA A 70 -2.04 -5.68 -9.16
N THR A 71 -3.14 -6.24 -8.65
CA THR A 71 -4.19 -5.47 -7.95
C THR A 71 -3.65 -4.86 -6.65
N GLY A 72 -2.79 -5.57 -5.92
CA GLY A 72 -2.13 -5.05 -4.73
C GLY A 72 -1.31 -3.79 -5.01
N VAL A 73 -0.47 -3.84 -6.04
CA VAL A 73 0.31 -2.66 -6.48
C VAL A 73 -0.62 -1.55 -6.97
N GLY A 74 -1.65 -1.88 -7.75
CA GLY A 74 -2.61 -0.91 -8.25
C GLY A 74 -3.37 -0.18 -7.14
N GLY A 75 -3.74 -0.89 -6.08
CA GLY A 75 -4.43 -0.32 -4.92
C GLY A 75 -3.60 0.77 -4.24
N ILE A 76 -2.36 0.46 -3.89
CA ILE A 76 -1.48 1.43 -3.19
C ILE A 76 -1.09 2.62 -4.08
N VAL A 77 -0.89 2.41 -5.37
CA VAL A 77 -0.62 3.51 -6.32
C VAL A 77 -1.81 4.47 -6.37
N ARG A 78 -3.04 3.94 -6.41
CA ARG A 78 -4.23 4.78 -6.40
C ARG A 78 -4.40 5.57 -5.11
N ASP A 79 -4.06 4.99 -3.96
CA ASP A 79 -4.09 5.69 -2.68
C ASP A 79 -3.11 6.88 -2.67
N ILE A 80 -1.90 6.69 -3.20
CA ILE A 80 -0.91 7.76 -3.37
C ILE A 80 -1.46 8.87 -4.28
N MET A 81 -2.06 8.49 -5.42
CA MET A 81 -2.66 9.47 -6.35
C MET A 81 -3.85 10.20 -5.73
N ALA A 82 -4.66 9.51 -4.93
CA ALA A 82 -5.80 10.12 -4.23
C ALA A 82 -5.37 11.23 -3.25
N MET A 83 -4.15 11.16 -2.72
CA MET A 83 -3.57 12.22 -1.87
C MET A 83 -3.06 13.43 -2.67
N GLY A 84 -3.20 13.45 -4.00
CA GLY A 84 -2.66 14.49 -4.87
C GLY A 84 -1.19 14.29 -5.21
N ALA A 85 -0.60 13.17 -4.84
CA ALA A 85 0.82 12.89 -5.03
C ALA A 85 1.10 12.15 -6.33
N ARG A 86 2.31 12.34 -6.86
CA ARG A 86 2.84 11.56 -7.96
C ARG A 86 3.58 10.34 -7.42
N PRO A 87 3.15 9.11 -7.75
CA PRO A 87 3.93 7.92 -7.46
C PRO A 87 5.31 7.99 -8.11
N VAL A 88 6.36 7.63 -7.39
CA VAL A 88 7.75 7.70 -7.87
C VAL A 88 8.49 6.37 -7.76
N ALA A 89 8.09 5.50 -6.84
CA ALA A 89 8.72 4.22 -6.63
C ALA A 89 7.79 3.23 -5.95
N VAL A 90 8.03 1.94 -6.20
CA VAL A 90 7.40 0.83 -5.47
C VAL A 90 8.46 -0.05 -4.82
N MET A 91 8.08 -0.75 -3.77
CA MET A 91 8.87 -1.76 -3.07
C MET A 91 7.96 -2.91 -2.67
N ASP A 92 8.52 -4.10 -2.53
CA ASP A 92 7.74 -5.28 -2.16
C ASP A 92 8.41 -6.06 -1.04
N GLN A 93 7.59 -6.56 -0.12
CA GLN A 93 8.03 -7.46 0.93
C GLN A 93 7.24 -8.76 0.80
N LEU A 94 7.91 -9.79 0.29
CA LEU A 94 7.30 -11.04 -0.08
C LEU A 94 7.72 -12.15 0.89
N ARG A 95 6.75 -12.95 1.29
CA ARG A 95 6.97 -14.12 2.17
C ARG A 95 6.27 -15.33 1.57
N PHE A 96 7.01 -16.39 1.38
CA PHE A 96 6.52 -17.64 0.81
C PHE A 96 6.94 -18.82 1.66
N GLY A 97 6.24 -19.95 1.50
CA GLY A 97 6.73 -21.24 1.98
C GLY A 97 8.05 -21.63 1.34
N PRO A 98 8.72 -22.73 1.80
CA PRO A 98 9.93 -23.23 1.19
C PRO A 98 9.87 -23.26 -0.34
N ALA A 99 10.97 -22.90 -0.99
CA ALA A 99 11.01 -22.70 -2.45
C ALA A 99 10.77 -23.99 -3.25
N ASP A 100 11.01 -25.14 -2.65
CA ASP A 100 10.82 -26.47 -3.23
C ASP A 100 9.36 -26.98 -3.14
N LEU A 101 8.52 -26.30 -2.37
CA LEU A 101 7.11 -26.69 -2.30
C LEU A 101 6.38 -26.40 -3.61
N PRO A 102 5.57 -27.33 -4.11
CA PRO A 102 4.79 -27.16 -5.35
C PRO A 102 3.95 -25.90 -5.35
N ASP A 103 3.38 -25.55 -4.20
CA ASP A 103 2.53 -24.37 -4.03
C ASP A 103 3.31 -23.07 -4.16
N THR A 104 4.51 -23.01 -3.56
CA THR A 104 5.42 -21.86 -3.73
C THR A 104 5.85 -21.71 -5.20
N GLN A 105 6.19 -22.83 -5.85
CA GLN A 105 6.57 -22.84 -7.27
C GLN A 105 5.44 -22.39 -8.20
N ARG A 106 4.19 -22.64 -7.81
CA ARG A 106 3.00 -22.16 -8.53
C ARG A 106 2.78 -20.67 -8.36
N VAL A 107 2.91 -20.17 -7.13
CA VAL A 107 2.48 -18.81 -6.76
C VAL A 107 3.56 -17.77 -7.04
N LEU A 108 4.81 -18.03 -6.67
CA LEU A 108 5.90 -17.06 -6.74
C LEU A 108 6.10 -16.42 -8.13
N PRO A 109 6.20 -17.19 -9.22
CA PRO A 109 6.41 -16.59 -10.54
C PRO A 109 5.29 -15.63 -10.95
N GLY A 110 4.04 -15.98 -10.65
CA GLY A 110 2.88 -15.16 -10.93
C GLY A 110 2.87 -13.86 -10.13
N VAL A 111 3.21 -13.93 -8.84
CA VAL A 111 3.32 -12.73 -7.98
C VAL A 111 4.38 -11.78 -8.51
N VAL A 112 5.58 -12.28 -8.79
CA VAL A 112 6.68 -11.46 -9.34
C VAL A 112 6.30 -10.82 -10.67
N ALA A 113 5.68 -11.60 -11.56
CA ALA A 113 5.21 -11.10 -12.85
C ALA A 113 4.09 -10.06 -12.71
N GLY A 114 3.17 -10.25 -11.76
CA GLY A 114 2.08 -9.31 -11.50
C GLY A 114 2.56 -7.97 -10.97
N VAL A 115 3.48 -7.99 -10.00
CA VAL A 115 4.13 -6.78 -9.47
C VAL A 115 4.87 -6.04 -10.59
N GLY A 116 5.73 -6.74 -11.31
CA GLY A 116 6.53 -6.16 -12.41
C GLY A 116 5.66 -5.64 -13.56
N GLY A 117 4.62 -6.38 -13.94
CA GLY A 117 3.71 -5.99 -15.02
C GLY A 117 2.96 -4.69 -14.73
N TYR A 118 2.47 -4.54 -13.50
CA TYR A 118 1.77 -3.30 -13.11
C TYR A 118 2.73 -2.11 -13.01
N GLY A 119 3.89 -2.28 -12.37
CA GLY A 119 4.93 -1.25 -12.27
C GLY A 119 5.42 -0.78 -13.64
N ASN A 120 5.68 -1.71 -14.55
CA ASN A 120 6.09 -1.41 -15.93
C ASN A 120 5.04 -0.61 -16.69
N SER A 121 3.75 -0.94 -16.52
CA SER A 121 2.66 -0.23 -17.21
C SER A 121 2.56 1.23 -16.78
N LEU A 122 2.98 1.55 -15.55
CA LEU A 122 2.98 2.92 -15.01
C LEU A 122 4.34 3.62 -15.13
N GLY A 123 5.38 2.90 -15.55
CA GLY A 123 6.75 3.43 -15.55
C GLY A 123 7.31 3.66 -14.14
N LEU A 124 6.82 2.92 -13.15
CA LEU A 124 7.28 3.01 -11.76
C LEU A 124 8.40 1.99 -11.51
N PRO A 125 9.60 2.44 -11.10
CA PRO A 125 10.66 1.52 -10.74
C PRO A 125 10.34 0.79 -9.43
N ASN A 126 10.60 -0.51 -9.40
CA ASN A 126 10.72 -1.24 -8.13
C ASN A 126 12.16 -1.05 -7.63
N ILE A 127 12.32 -0.35 -6.52
CA ILE A 127 13.62 0.09 -6.00
C ILE A 127 14.15 -0.76 -4.85
N GLY A 128 13.39 -1.75 -4.42
CA GLY A 128 13.80 -2.60 -3.31
C GLY A 128 12.69 -3.48 -2.76
N GLY A 129 12.99 -4.07 -1.62
CA GLY A 129 12.16 -5.04 -0.95
C GLY A 129 12.97 -6.25 -0.54
N GLU A 130 12.27 -7.31 -0.18
CA GLU A 130 12.89 -8.58 0.18
C GLU A 130 11.97 -9.76 -0.11
N THR A 131 12.54 -10.91 -0.38
CA THR A 131 11.81 -12.17 -0.45
C THR A 131 12.37 -13.14 0.57
N VAL A 132 11.51 -13.67 1.44
CA VAL A 132 11.88 -14.64 2.48
C VAL A 132 11.07 -15.91 2.31
N PHE A 133 11.74 -17.05 2.48
CA PHE A 133 11.14 -18.37 2.45
C PHE A 133 11.16 -18.96 3.86
N ASP A 134 9.98 -19.31 4.38
CA ASP A 134 9.84 -19.93 5.69
C ASP A 134 8.62 -20.85 5.70
N ALA A 135 8.70 -21.96 6.39
CA ALA A 135 7.63 -22.96 6.47
C ALA A 135 6.31 -22.40 7.00
N THR A 136 6.36 -21.33 7.80
CA THR A 136 5.19 -20.65 8.35
C THR A 136 4.27 -20.05 7.29
N TYR A 137 4.82 -19.75 6.11
CA TYR A 137 4.07 -19.16 4.99
C TYR A 137 3.61 -20.19 3.94
N ALA A 138 3.80 -21.49 4.22
CA ALA A 138 3.33 -22.54 3.33
C ALA A 138 1.80 -22.48 3.20
N GLY A 139 1.29 -22.41 1.96
CA GLY A 139 -0.15 -22.30 1.67
C GLY A 139 -0.80 -20.95 1.98
N ASN A 140 -0.04 -20.01 2.55
CA ASN A 140 -0.54 -18.65 2.85
C ASN A 140 0.60 -17.62 2.78
N PRO A 141 1.00 -17.22 1.57
CA PRO A 141 2.05 -16.25 1.37
C PRO A 141 1.69 -14.87 1.90
N LEU A 142 2.68 -14.05 2.15
CA LEU A 142 2.51 -12.65 2.44
C LEU A 142 3.03 -11.83 1.25
N VAL A 143 2.15 -11.07 0.65
CA VAL A 143 2.47 -10.21 -0.51
C VAL A 143 2.17 -8.78 -0.11
N ASN A 144 3.20 -8.06 0.31
CA ASN A 144 3.08 -6.65 0.66
C ASN A 144 3.67 -5.80 -0.48
N ALA A 145 2.90 -4.81 -0.88
CA ALA A 145 3.36 -3.79 -1.79
C ALA A 145 3.39 -2.44 -1.07
N LEU A 146 4.43 -1.66 -1.31
CA LEU A 146 4.60 -0.31 -0.82
C LEU A 146 4.80 0.63 -2.01
N CYS A 147 4.10 1.76 -2.00
CA CYS A 147 4.32 2.82 -2.97
C CYS A 147 4.71 4.11 -2.25
N VAL A 148 5.67 4.82 -2.83
CA VAL A 148 6.09 6.15 -2.38
C VAL A 148 5.71 7.14 -3.46
N GLY A 149 5.21 8.30 -3.04
CA GLY A 149 4.91 9.43 -3.91
C GLY A 149 5.44 10.74 -3.34
N THR A 150 5.50 11.73 -4.19
CA THR A 150 5.90 13.11 -3.82
C THR A 150 4.85 14.09 -4.26
N LEU A 151 4.70 15.18 -3.51
CA LEU A 151 3.79 16.27 -3.82
C LEU A 151 4.32 17.58 -3.24
N LYS A 152 3.82 18.70 -3.76
CA LYS A 152 3.90 19.95 -3.03
C LYS A 152 2.87 19.96 -1.91
N THR A 153 3.19 20.55 -0.77
CA THR A 153 2.27 20.58 0.38
C THR A 153 0.94 21.24 0.05
N GLU A 154 0.93 22.22 -0.86
CA GLU A 154 -0.28 22.91 -1.35
C GLU A 154 -1.21 22.02 -2.20
N ASP A 155 -0.68 20.96 -2.80
CA ASP A 155 -1.43 20.03 -3.65
C ASP A 155 -2.08 18.89 -2.86
N LEU A 156 -1.84 18.81 -1.54
CA LEU A 156 -2.36 17.74 -0.69
C LEU A 156 -3.89 17.68 -0.74
N LYS A 157 -4.40 16.50 -1.03
CA LYS A 157 -5.84 16.19 -1.02
C LYS A 157 -6.14 15.25 0.14
N LEU A 158 -7.07 15.65 0.96
CA LEU A 158 -7.58 14.83 2.08
C LEU A 158 -8.99 14.33 1.74
N ALA A 159 -9.40 13.24 2.43
CA ALA A 159 -10.67 12.58 2.19
C ALA A 159 -11.87 13.38 2.77
N PHE A 160 -11.94 14.68 2.48
CA PHE A 160 -13.06 15.52 2.89
C PHE A 160 -14.08 15.69 1.77
N ALA A 161 -15.31 15.33 2.05
CA ALA A 161 -16.44 15.73 1.25
C ALA A 161 -16.80 17.18 1.58
N LEU A 162 -16.25 18.13 0.82
CA LEU A 162 -16.47 19.55 1.03
C LEU A 162 -17.93 19.97 0.77
N SER A 163 -18.62 19.30 -0.16
CA SER A 163 -20.04 19.43 -0.42
C SER A 163 -20.54 18.35 -1.39
N LEU A 164 -21.85 18.14 -1.45
CA LEU A 164 -22.47 17.22 -2.42
C LEU A 164 -22.14 17.57 -3.88
N ILE A 165 -21.95 18.84 -4.20
CA ILE A 165 -21.62 19.30 -5.55
C ILE A 165 -20.23 18.80 -5.98
N HIS A 166 -19.25 18.74 -5.07
CA HIS A 166 -17.92 18.21 -5.35
C HIS A 166 -17.90 16.69 -5.53
N ILE A 167 -18.90 15.99 -5.00
CA ILE A 167 -19.02 14.54 -5.11
C ILE A 167 -19.81 14.12 -6.34
N SER A 168 -20.85 14.86 -6.71
CA SER A 168 -21.84 14.44 -7.71
C SER A 168 -21.70 15.12 -9.07
N GLU A 169 -21.21 16.35 -9.13
CA GLU A 169 -21.14 17.13 -10.37
C GLU A 169 -20.08 16.64 -11.39
N PRO A 170 -18.90 16.15 -11.02
CA PRO A 170 -17.90 15.73 -12.01
C PRO A 170 -18.32 14.55 -12.89
N THR A 171 -19.39 13.86 -12.50
CA THR A 171 -19.83 12.65 -13.20
C THR A 171 -21.08 12.84 -14.06
N ARG A 172 -21.66 14.04 -14.07
CA ARG A 172 -22.87 14.31 -14.86
C ARG A 172 -22.49 15.00 -16.17
N PRO A 173 -22.66 14.35 -17.33
CA PRO A 173 -22.53 15.05 -18.62
C PRO A 173 -23.58 16.16 -18.67
N GLU A 174 -23.14 17.37 -18.94
CA GLU A 174 -24.08 18.43 -19.31
C GLU A 174 -24.84 18.00 -20.58
N ARG A 175 -26.16 18.03 -20.53
CA ARG A 175 -27.03 17.79 -21.67
C ARG A 175 -27.28 19.07 -22.41
#